data_416938e49bd9ced9474ff22ad54da6f6
#
_entry.id   416938e49bd9ced9474ff22ad54da6f6
#
_cell.length_a   1.000
_cell.length_b   1.000
_cell.length_c   1.000
_cell.angle_alpha   90.00
_cell.angle_beta   90.00
_cell.angle_gamma   90.00
#
_symmetry.space_group_name_H-M   'P 1'
#
loop_
_entity.id
_entity.type
_entity.pdbx_description
1 polymer ?
#
loop_
_entity_poly.entity_id
_entity_poly.type
_entity_poly.pdbx_seq_one_letter_code
_entity_poly.pdbx_strand_id
1 'polypeptide(L)'
;MSSTLLVNSTPLLIRSIQGVFKQTYEDVVPIAALITDPAVIAVNPDSKYNTWSDVVEDIKKNQKKLLVGGGSVRGSLDHIALSLLLEASGVPIRSVQYVPYDGGGKALVGLMSSEVNLLVSGLGETINQHRSKSIKILGISSEQRLPSIPFIPTFKEHNNNVVFSNWRGVFASKTLDQKEMETLKEIVSILKDSSHWQIQLDRYGWTPFYLNEIEFKNFLRDQEAQMRETLIKLKMI
;
A
#
# COMPACT_ATOMS: atom_id res chain seq x y z
N MET A 1 -5.23 -31.04 14.50
CA MET A 1 -4.49 -30.38 13.42
C MET A 1 -4.45 -28.88 13.73
N SER A 2 -3.35 -28.20 13.52
CA SER A 2 -3.32 -26.75 13.80
C SER A 2 -3.96 -26.02 12.63
N SER A 3 -5.08 -25.35 12.88
CA SER A 3 -5.72 -24.46 11.90
C SER A 3 -4.80 -23.26 11.68
N THR A 4 -4.21 -23.15 10.50
CA THR A 4 -3.30 -22.04 10.15
C THR A 4 -4.05 -21.00 9.35
N LEU A 5 -4.06 -19.75 9.84
CA LEU A 5 -4.49 -18.58 9.11
C LEU A 5 -3.30 -17.86 8.49
N LEU A 6 -3.46 -17.42 7.26
CA LEU A 6 -2.50 -16.58 6.57
C LEU A 6 -3.11 -15.19 6.37
N VAL A 7 -2.45 -14.16 6.85
CA VAL A 7 -2.76 -12.78 6.48
C VAL A 7 -1.83 -12.40 5.34
N ASN A 8 -2.40 -11.94 4.22
CA ASN A 8 -1.62 -11.53 3.06
C ASN A 8 -2.22 -10.26 2.41
N SER A 9 -1.54 -9.76 1.39
CA SER A 9 -1.85 -8.48 0.78
C SER A 9 -1.41 -8.41 -0.69
N THR A 10 -1.55 -7.27 -1.34
CA THR A 10 -1.21 -7.03 -2.75
C THR A 10 0.13 -7.64 -3.22
N PRO A 11 1.23 -7.64 -2.43
CA PRO A 11 2.47 -8.31 -2.82
C PRO A 11 2.34 -9.80 -3.19
N LEU A 12 1.34 -10.52 -2.67
CA LEU A 12 1.08 -11.89 -3.08
C LEU A 12 0.83 -11.98 -4.59
N LEU A 13 -0.04 -11.12 -5.12
CA LEU A 13 -0.33 -11.06 -6.56
C LEU A 13 0.89 -10.60 -7.36
N ILE A 14 1.52 -9.49 -6.93
CA ILE A 14 2.67 -8.92 -7.63
C ILE A 14 3.78 -9.97 -7.80
N ARG A 15 4.17 -10.64 -6.73
CA ARG A 15 5.29 -11.60 -6.73
C ARG A 15 4.96 -12.88 -7.48
N SER A 16 3.70 -13.31 -7.47
CA SER A 16 3.23 -14.43 -8.27
C SER A 16 3.24 -14.09 -9.77
N ILE A 17 2.71 -12.94 -10.17
CA ILE A 17 2.71 -12.48 -11.57
C ILE A 17 4.13 -12.36 -12.12
N GLN A 18 5.09 -11.91 -11.30
CA GLN A 18 6.51 -11.81 -11.65
C GLN A 18 7.24 -13.16 -11.68
N GLY A 19 6.57 -14.26 -11.32
CA GLY A 19 7.17 -15.59 -11.27
C GLY A 19 8.18 -15.80 -10.13
N VAL A 20 8.22 -14.88 -9.15
CA VAL A 20 9.08 -15.00 -7.97
C VAL A 20 8.53 -16.02 -6.98
N PHE A 21 7.21 -16.05 -6.80
CA PHE A 21 6.50 -17.08 -6.06
C PHE A 21 5.84 -18.04 -7.06
N LYS A 22 6.00 -19.34 -6.82
CA LYS A 22 5.29 -20.38 -7.58
C LYS A 22 3.82 -20.47 -7.14
N GLN A 23 3.56 -20.19 -5.85
CA GLN A 23 2.23 -20.19 -5.26
C GLN A 23 1.49 -18.91 -5.62
N THR A 24 0.18 -19.05 -5.77
CA THR A 24 -0.75 -17.96 -6.04
C THR A 24 -1.82 -17.88 -4.94
N TYR A 25 -2.71 -16.92 -5.02
CA TYR A 25 -3.88 -16.88 -4.14
C TYR A 25 -4.83 -18.06 -4.37
N GLU A 26 -4.72 -18.76 -5.50
CA GLU A 26 -5.50 -19.96 -5.79
C GLU A 26 -5.03 -21.19 -5.00
N ASP A 27 -3.82 -21.17 -4.43
CA ASP A 27 -3.29 -22.27 -3.60
C ASP A 27 -3.82 -22.24 -2.17
N VAL A 28 -4.54 -21.20 -1.79
CA VAL A 28 -5.17 -20.99 -0.48
C VAL A 28 -6.65 -20.69 -0.67
N VAL A 29 -7.41 -20.69 0.44
CA VAL A 29 -8.84 -20.32 0.42
C VAL A 29 -8.98 -18.89 0.97
N PRO A 30 -9.45 -17.92 0.17
CA PRO A 30 -9.73 -16.59 0.69
C PRO A 30 -10.92 -16.65 1.65
N ILE A 31 -10.77 -16.09 2.86
CA ILE A 31 -11.83 -16.01 3.87
C ILE A 31 -12.53 -14.65 3.77
N ALA A 32 -11.78 -13.58 3.85
CA ALA A 32 -12.29 -12.21 3.70
C ALA A 32 -11.16 -11.22 3.40
N ALA A 33 -11.46 -10.14 2.70
CA ALA A 33 -10.69 -8.91 2.78
C ALA A 33 -11.19 -8.08 3.97
N LEU A 34 -10.32 -7.31 4.59
CA LEU A 34 -10.65 -6.56 5.81
C LEU A 34 -10.40 -5.06 5.70
N ILE A 35 -9.29 -4.67 5.09
CA ILE A 35 -8.88 -3.27 4.99
C ILE A 35 -8.19 -2.97 3.66
N THR A 36 -8.14 -1.68 3.35
CA THR A 36 -7.15 -1.11 2.43
C THR A 36 -6.31 -0.06 3.13
N ASP A 37 -5.06 0.06 2.69
CA ASP A 37 -4.06 0.99 3.21
C ASP A 37 -3.50 1.78 2.01
N PRO A 38 -3.89 3.05 1.82
CA PRO A 38 -3.43 3.84 0.68
C PRO A 38 -1.96 4.17 0.80
N ALA A 39 -1.27 4.27 -0.33
CA ALA A 39 0.10 4.73 -0.36
C ALA A 39 0.19 6.23 -0.09
N VAL A 40 1.27 6.66 0.55
CA VAL A 40 1.59 8.06 0.82
C VAL A 40 2.97 8.41 0.29
N ILE A 41 3.17 9.70 0.05
CA ILE A 41 4.53 10.29 -0.07
C ILE A 41 4.75 11.18 1.15
N ALA A 42 5.87 10.94 1.83
CA ALA A 42 6.26 11.72 3.00
C ALA A 42 7.68 12.29 2.87
N VAL A 43 7.92 13.37 3.61
CA VAL A 43 9.20 14.08 3.70
C VAL A 43 9.52 14.42 5.15
N ASN A 44 10.77 14.79 5.42
CA ASN A 44 11.14 15.38 6.71
C ASN A 44 10.37 16.69 6.95
N PRO A 45 10.08 17.05 8.21
CA PRO A 45 9.36 18.28 8.56
C PRO A 45 10.00 19.55 7.95
N ASP A 46 11.32 19.61 7.99
CA ASP A 46 12.13 20.75 7.51
C ASP A 46 12.37 20.72 5.98
N SER A 47 11.75 19.76 5.29
CA SER A 47 11.86 19.68 3.83
C SER A 47 11.27 20.93 3.15
N LYS A 48 11.93 21.39 2.10
CA LYS A 48 11.43 22.48 1.24
C LYS A 48 10.13 22.15 0.52
N TYR A 49 9.77 20.86 0.40
CA TYR A 49 8.55 20.41 -0.27
C TYR A 49 7.35 20.47 0.67
N ASN A 50 6.28 21.15 0.24
CA ASN A 50 5.00 21.23 0.94
C ASN A 50 3.88 20.46 0.22
N THR A 51 4.06 20.23 -1.07
CA THR A 51 3.12 19.52 -1.94
C THR A 51 3.86 18.52 -2.82
N TRP A 52 3.13 17.58 -3.40
CA TRP A 52 3.70 16.72 -4.43
C TRP A 52 4.15 17.51 -5.68
N SER A 53 3.44 18.58 -6.01
CA SER A 53 3.80 19.46 -7.13
C SER A 53 5.19 20.08 -6.97
N ASP A 54 5.58 20.47 -5.75
CA ASP A 54 6.93 21.01 -5.48
C ASP A 54 8.01 19.97 -5.79
N VAL A 55 7.74 18.69 -5.44
CA VAL A 55 8.65 17.58 -5.75
C VAL A 55 8.79 17.38 -7.26
N VAL A 56 7.65 17.37 -7.97
CA VAL A 56 7.62 17.21 -9.43
C VAL A 56 8.37 18.33 -10.14
N GLU A 57 8.17 19.56 -9.72
CA GLU A 57 8.90 20.72 -10.26
C GLU A 57 10.41 20.61 -10.02
N ASP A 58 10.82 20.23 -8.82
CA ASP A 58 12.22 20.06 -8.49
C ASP A 58 12.88 18.97 -9.34
N ILE A 59 12.19 17.82 -9.53
CA ILE A 59 12.67 16.74 -10.39
C ILE A 59 12.85 17.23 -11.85
N LYS A 60 11.91 18.04 -12.36
CA LYS A 60 11.95 18.55 -13.73
C LYS A 60 13.03 19.61 -13.94
N LYS A 61 13.34 20.41 -12.91
CA LYS A 61 14.33 21.50 -12.98
C LYS A 61 15.76 21.04 -12.69
N ASN A 62 15.94 20.05 -11.84
CA ASN A 62 17.24 19.66 -11.31
C ASN A 62 17.71 18.30 -11.88
N GLN A 63 19.01 18.24 -12.22
CA GLN A 63 19.61 16.99 -12.70
C GLN A 63 19.94 16.00 -11.58
N LYS A 64 20.01 16.46 -10.32
CA LYS A 64 20.29 15.60 -9.16
C LYS A 64 19.06 14.75 -8.84
N LYS A 65 19.23 13.44 -8.89
CA LYS A 65 18.15 12.51 -8.56
C LYS A 65 17.81 12.54 -7.08
N LEU A 66 16.52 12.66 -6.76
CA LEU A 66 16.03 12.48 -5.41
C LEU A 66 16.08 11.00 -5.04
N LEU A 67 16.50 10.72 -3.79
CA LEU A 67 16.45 9.39 -3.20
C LEU A 67 15.07 9.18 -2.58
N VAL A 68 14.37 8.13 -3.01
CA VAL A 68 13.03 7.77 -2.51
C VAL A 68 13.11 6.40 -1.83
N GLY A 69 12.96 6.39 -0.50
CA GLY A 69 12.93 5.16 0.28
C GLY A 69 11.57 4.48 0.17
N GLY A 70 11.55 3.15 0.19
CA GLY A 70 10.35 2.34 0.32
C GLY A 70 10.64 1.02 1.02
N GLY A 71 9.68 0.48 1.74
CA GLY A 71 9.80 -0.73 2.56
C GLY A 71 9.72 -2.04 1.76
N SER A 72 9.68 -1.97 0.44
CA SER A 72 9.57 -3.14 -0.42
C SER A 72 10.64 -3.15 -1.52
N VAL A 73 10.96 -4.34 -2.04
CA VAL A 73 11.94 -4.48 -3.12
C VAL A 73 11.47 -3.80 -4.40
N ARG A 74 12.42 -3.50 -5.29
CA ARG A 74 12.11 -2.96 -6.62
C ARG A 74 11.14 -3.87 -7.37
N GLY A 75 10.15 -3.26 -8.05
CA GLY A 75 9.08 -3.99 -8.73
C GLY A 75 8.00 -4.54 -7.80
N SER A 76 8.01 -4.18 -6.52
CA SER A 76 6.95 -4.50 -5.57
C SER A 76 6.16 -3.26 -5.17
N LEU A 77 5.31 -3.37 -4.15
CA LEU A 77 4.22 -2.46 -3.78
C LEU A 77 4.60 -0.97 -3.83
N ASP A 78 5.59 -0.54 -3.01
CA ASP A 78 5.95 0.88 -2.88
C ASP A 78 6.57 1.41 -4.18
N HIS A 79 7.40 0.59 -4.85
CA HIS A 79 8.00 0.97 -6.12
C HIS A 79 6.95 1.15 -7.21
N ILE A 80 5.90 0.31 -7.23
CA ILE A 80 4.77 0.42 -8.16
C ILE A 80 3.96 1.70 -7.84
N ALA A 81 3.63 1.94 -6.57
CA ALA A 81 2.91 3.15 -6.15
C ALA A 81 3.65 4.42 -6.57
N LEU A 82 4.97 4.49 -6.31
CA LEU A 82 5.82 5.59 -6.77
C LEU A 82 5.83 5.72 -8.29
N SER A 83 5.95 4.60 -9.01
CA SER A 83 6.02 4.60 -10.48
C SER A 83 4.74 5.12 -11.11
N LEU A 84 3.58 4.70 -10.59
CA LEU A 84 2.27 5.19 -11.03
C LEU A 84 2.12 6.69 -10.78
N LEU A 85 2.56 7.19 -9.62
CA LEU A 85 2.47 8.59 -9.27
C LEU A 85 3.39 9.46 -10.15
N LEU A 86 4.63 9.03 -10.39
CA LEU A 86 5.56 9.72 -11.28
C LEU A 86 5.04 9.74 -12.72
N GLU A 87 4.51 8.61 -13.21
CA GLU A 87 3.92 8.53 -14.54
C GLU A 87 2.74 9.49 -14.71
N ALA A 88 1.79 9.49 -13.74
CA ALA A 88 0.66 10.42 -13.73
C ALA A 88 1.09 11.89 -13.68
N SER A 89 2.29 12.18 -13.14
CA SER A 89 2.90 13.51 -13.08
C SER A 89 3.73 13.87 -14.34
N GLY A 90 3.77 12.98 -15.34
CA GLY A 90 4.58 13.15 -16.54
C GLY A 90 6.10 13.11 -16.28
N VAL A 91 6.52 12.33 -15.28
CA VAL A 91 7.93 12.17 -14.86
C VAL A 91 8.34 10.71 -14.99
N PRO A 92 9.40 10.38 -15.76
CA PRO A 92 9.90 9.02 -15.85
C PRO A 92 10.45 8.52 -14.51
N ILE A 93 10.21 7.25 -14.16
CA ILE A 93 10.71 6.64 -12.91
C ILE A 93 12.25 6.75 -12.76
N ARG A 94 12.97 6.76 -13.87
CA ARG A 94 14.45 6.94 -13.89
C ARG A 94 14.92 8.30 -13.39
N SER A 95 14.02 9.28 -13.23
CA SER A 95 14.32 10.62 -12.73
C SER A 95 14.55 10.66 -11.22
N VAL A 96 14.19 9.57 -10.52
CA VAL A 96 14.47 9.39 -9.09
C VAL A 96 15.27 8.10 -8.88
N GLN A 97 15.86 7.97 -7.68
CA GLN A 97 16.54 6.73 -7.29
C GLN A 97 15.72 6.09 -6.16
N TYR A 98 15.07 4.97 -6.46
CA TYR A 98 14.39 4.18 -5.43
C TYR A 98 15.41 3.39 -4.59
N VAL A 99 15.30 3.53 -3.27
CA VAL A 99 16.13 2.84 -2.27
C VAL A 99 15.23 1.85 -1.50
N PRO A 100 15.38 0.54 -1.76
CA PRO A 100 14.59 -0.48 -1.07
C PRO A 100 15.13 -0.73 0.34
N TYR A 101 14.23 -0.74 1.31
CA TYR A 101 14.48 -1.16 2.68
C TYR A 101 13.74 -2.49 2.96
N ASP A 102 14.16 -3.18 4.01
CA ASP A 102 13.50 -4.38 4.50
C ASP A 102 12.37 -3.98 5.49
N GLY A 103 11.26 -3.51 4.92
CA GLY A 103 10.07 -3.05 5.63
C GLY A 103 9.94 -1.52 5.77
N GLY A 104 8.69 -1.05 5.87
CA GLY A 104 8.36 0.37 5.93
C GLY A 104 8.92 1.08 7.15
N GLY A 105 9.02 0.39 8.30
CA GLY A 105 9.64 0.95 9.51
C GLY A 105 11.11 1.34 9.29
N LYS A 106 11.91 0.50 8.59
CA LYS A 106 13.30 0.84 8.27
C LYS A 106 13.38 1.98 7.25
N ALA A 107 12.50 2.00 6.25
CA ALA A 107 12.43 3.08 5.28
C ALA A 107 12.06 4.43 5.95
N LEU A 108 11.15 4.39 6.93
CA LEU A 108 10.78 5.55 7.73
C LEU A 108 11.97 6.09 8.55
N VAL A 109 12.77 5.22 9.17
CA VAL A 109 14.03 5.62 9.83
C VAL A 109 14.99 6.26 8.83
N GLY A 110 15.13 5.70 7.62
CA GLY A 110 15.93 6.27 6.54
C GLY A 110 15.47 7.68 6.13
N LEU A 111 14.17 7.95 6.11
CA LEU A 111 13.65 9.30 5.91
C LEU A 111 14.02 10.23 7.08
N MET A 112 13.72 9.81 8.31
CA MET A 112 13.94 10.64 9.51
C MET A 112 15.42 10.97 9.75
N SER A 113 16.33 10.08 9.36
CA SER A 113 17.78 10.31 9.40
C SER A 113 18.34 11.08 8.17
N SER A 114 17.47 11.48 7.24
CA SER A 114 17.84 12.17 5.99
C SER A 114 18.72 11.34 5.05
N GLU A 115 18.74 10.02 5.20
CA GLU A 115 19.37 9.08 4.25
C GLU A 115 18.66 9.11 2.88
N VAL A 116 17.33 9.29 2.90
CA VAL A 116 16.52 9.52 1.68
C VAL A 116 15.79 10.86 1.78
N ASN A 117 15.43 11.41 0.61
CA ASN A 117 14.74 12.70 0.53
C ASN A 117 13.22 12.56 0.69
N LEU A 118 12.69 11.44 0.23
CA LEU A 118 11.27 11.12 0.20
C LEU A 118 11.07 9.69 0.70
N LEU A 119 9.90 9.42 1.26
CA LEU A 119 9.42 8.07 1.58
C LEU A 119 8.14 7.80 0.81
N VAL A 120 8.06 6.62 0.17
CA VAL A 120 6.80 6.03 -0.27
C VAL A 120 6.49 4.83 0.63
N SER A 121 5.32 4.80 1.26
CA SER A 121 4.90 3.74 2.18
C SER A 121 3.39 3.70 2.32
N GLY A 122 2.83 2.75 3.07
CA GLY A 122 1.44 2.77 3.48
C GLY A 122 1.15 3.86 4.52
N LEU A 123 -0.08 4.39 4.51
CA LEU A 123 -0.52 5.36 5.52
C LEU A 123 -0.38 4.79 6.94
N GLY A 124 -0.75 3.51 7.13
CA GLY A 124 -0.70 2.84 8.42
C GLY A 124 0.69 2.79 9.07
N GLU A 125 1.75 2.87 8.28
CA GLU A 125 3.13 2.89 8.77
C GLU A 125 3.63 4.30 9.10
N THR A 126 2.94 5.34 8.63
CA THR A 126 3.43 6.74 8.64
C THR A 126 2.55 7.70 9.43
N ILE A 127 1.28 7.35 9.66
CA ILE A 127 0.29 8.27 10.23
C ILE A 127 0.65 8.75 11.64
N ASN A 128 1.21 7.90 12.48
CA ASN A 128 1.59 8.27 13.85
C ASN A 128 2.74 9.28 13.86
N GLN A 129 3.73 9.11 12.98
CA GLN A 129 4.85 10.06 12.83
C GLN A 129 4.39 11.37 12.20
N HIS A 130 3.40 11.32 11.33
CA HIS A 130 2.79 12.54 10.81
C HIS A 130 2.01 13.30 11.91
N ARG A 131 1.21 12.59 12.73
CA ARG A 131 0.49 13.16 13.88
C ARG A 131 1.45 13.77 14.91
N SER A 132 2.59 13.14 15.16
CA SER A 132 3.65 13.67 16.05
C SER A 132 4.52 14.75 15.39
N LYS A 133 4.26 15.10 14.12
CA LYS A 133 5.03 16.06 13.32
C LYS A 133 6.50 15.67 13.08
N SER A 134 6.82 14.38 13.26
CA SER A 134 8.15 13.83 12.96
C SER A 134 8.42 13.66 11.46
N ILE A 135 7.35 13.62 10.66
CA ILE A 135 7.36 13.65 9.20
C ILE A 135 6.19 14.49 8.70
N LYS A 136 6.23 14.87 7.42
CA LYS A 136 5.15 15.56 6.72
C LYS A 136 4.69 14.71 5.54
N ILE A 137 3.40 14.27 5.52
CA ILE A 137 2.79 13.58 4.38
C ILE A 137 2.32 14.64 3.38
N LEU A 138 2.74 14.50 2.12
CA LEU A 138 2.42 15.42 1.02
C LEU A 138 1.12 15.07 0.30
N GLY A 139 0.70 13.81 0.37
CA GLY A 139 -0.54 13.35 -0.24
C GLY A 139 -0.72 11.84 -0.10
N ILE A 140 -1.94 11.39 -0.37
CA ILE A 140 -2.37 9.99 -0.32
C ILE A 140 -2.96 9.52 -1.65
N SER A 141 -2.87 8.23 -1.92
CA SER A 141 -3.36 7.59 -3.16
C SER A 141 -4.78 7.02 -3.03
N SER A 142 -5.61 7.61 -2.20
CA SER A 142 -7.02 7.25 -2.07
C SER A 142 -7.91 8.03 -3.05
N GLU A 143 -9.10 7.50 -3.33
CA GLU A 143 -10.09 8.15 -4.20
C GLU A 143 -10.57 9.50 -3.64
N GLN A 144 -10.72 9.57 -2.31
CA GLN A 144 -11.16 10.75 -1.56
C GLN A 144 -10.32 10.92 -0.31
N ARG A 145 -10.33 12.11 0.28
CA ARG A 145 -9.69 12.34 1.60
C ARG A 145 -10.28 11.42 2.64
N LEU A 146 -9.44 10.92 3.52
CA LEU A 146 -9.90 10.06 4.59
C LEU A 146 -10.47 10.89 5.75
N PRO A 147 -11.62 10.52 6.32
CA PRO A 147 -12.22 11.24 7.44
C PRO A 147 -11.31 11.39 8.65
N SER A 148 -10.45 10.40 8.90
CA SER A 148 -9.48 10.40 10.02
C SER A 148 -8.33 11.41 9.84
N ILE A 149 -8.10 11.90 8.61
CA ILE A 149 -7.03 12.84 8.24
C ILE A 149 -7.47 13.80 7.14
N PRO A 150 -8.54 14.56 7.31
CA PRO A 150 -9.18 15.35 6.24
C PRO A 150 -8.31 16.48 5.69
N PHE A 151 -7.22 16.82 6.39
CA PHE A 151 -6.26 17.85 5.98
C PHE A 151 -5.16 17.33 5.04
N ILE A 152 -4.98 16.01 4.86
CA ILE A 152 -4.05 15.47 3.87
C ILE A 152 -4.78 15.35 2.53
N PRO A 153 -4.28 16.01 1.46
CA PRO A 153 -4.91 15.92 0.14
C PRO A 153 -4.67 14.57 -0.51
N THR A 154 -5.55 14.19 -1.42
CA THR A 154 -5.29 13.09 -2.34
C THR A 154 -4.41 13.57 -3.51
N PHE A 155 -3.67 12.65 -4.13
CA PHE A 155 -2.95 12.97 -5.36
C PHE A 155 -3.89 13.35 -6.50
N LYS A 156 -5.11 12.80 -6.50
CA LYS A 156 -6.16 13.10 -7.47
C LYS A 156 -6.59 14.57 -7.45
N GLU A 157 -6.65 15.20 -6.27
CA GLU A 157 -6.95 16.64 -6.11
C GLU A 157 -5.89 17.53 -6.77
N HIS A 158 -4.68 17.01 -6.98
CA HIS A 158 -3.58 17.70 -7.65
C HIS A 158 -3.36 17.21 -9.09
N ASN A 159 -4.43 16.78 -9.78
CA ASN A 159 -4.42 16.30 -11.16
C ASN A 159 -3.56 15.04 -11.41
N ASN A 160 -3.16 14.34 -10.38
CA ASN A 160 -2.50 13.04 -10.50
C ASN A 160 -3.53 11.94 -10.22
N ASN A 161 -4.19 11.44 -11.27
CA ASN A 161 -5.24 10.44 -11.13
C ASN A 161 -4.65 9.06 -10.78
N VAL A 162 -4.18 8.94 -9.54
CA VAL A 162 -3.63 7.69 -8.99
C VAL A 162 -4.44 7.28 -7.78
N VAL A 163 -5.07 6.13 -7.89
CA VAL A 163 -5.70 5.42 -6.78
C VAL A 163 -4.99 4.09 -6.65
N PHE A 164 -4.29 3.90 -5.54
CA PHE A 164 -3.52 2.70 -5.28
C PHE A 164 -3.49 2.40 -3.78
N SER A 165 -3.98 1.21 -3.41
CA SER A 165 -4.06 0.81 -2.02
C SER A 165 -3.59 -0.64 -1.84
N ASN A 166 -2.94 -0.89 -0.72
CA ASN A 166 -2.59 -2.23 -0.30
C ASN A 166 -3.78 -2.84 0.44
N TRP A 167 -4.50 -3.77 -0.17
CA TRP A 167 -5.51 -4.54 0.55
C TRP A 167 -4.85 -5.54 1.49
N ARG A 168 -5.55 -5.89 2.58
CA ARG A 168 -5.17 -7.00 3.46
C ARG A 168 -6.35 -7.94 3.65
N GLY A 169 -6.07 -9.22 3.48
CA GLY A 169 -7.07 -10.28 3.60
C GLY A 169 -6.57 -11.48 4.38
N VAL A 170 -7.52 -12.25 4.85
CA VAL A 170 -7.33 -13.50 5.60
C VAL A 170 -7.59 -14.66 4.67
N PHE A 171 -6.70 -15.62 4.70
CA PHE A 171 -6.76 -16.87 3.93
C PHE A 171 -6.60 -18.05 4.86
N ALA A 172 -7.09 -19.20 4.42
CA ALA A 172 -6.96 -20.46 5.11
C ALA A 172 -6.36 -21.54 4.22
N SER A 173 -5.91 -22.63 4.82
CA SER A 173 -5.47 -23.82 4.10
C SER A 173 -6.66 -24.49 3.40
N LYS A 174 -6.44 -25.03 2.22
CA LYS A 174 -7.41 -25.93 1.53
C LYS A 174 -7.68 -27.24 2.27
N THR A 175 -6.87 -27.55 3.29
CA THR A 175 -7.01 -28.79 4.08
C THR A 175 -7.98 -28.65 5.25
N LEU A 176 -8.52 -27.45 5.51
CA LEU A 176 -9.54 -27.27 6.55
C LEU A 176 -10.85 -27.92 6.13
N ASP A 177 -11.55 -28.50 7.11
CA ASP A 177 -12.88 -29.02 6.88
C ASP A 177 -13.93 -27.89 6.83
N GLN A 178 -15.14 -28.24 6.42
CA GLN A 178 -16.23 -27.29 6.24
C GLN A 178 -16.60 -26.57 7.55
N LYS A 179 -16.57 -27.29 8.68
CA LYS A 179 -16.91 -26.71 9.99
C LYS A 179 -15.87 -25.71 10.45
N GLU A 180 -14.59 -26.02 10.27
CA GLU A 180 -13.48 -25.11 10.55
C GLU A 180 -13.59 -23.84 9.68
N MET A 181 -13.90 -23.99 8.39
CA MET A 181 -14.09 -22.88 7.46
C MET A 181 -15.24 -21.95 7.87
N GLU A 182 -16.42 -22.52 8.22
CA GLU A 182 -17.56 -21.71 8.66
C GLU A 182 -17.24 -20.99 9.98
N THR A 183 -16.57 -21.66 10.92
CA THR A 183 -16.13 -21.03 12.18
C THR A 183 -15.21 -19.83 11.91
N LEU A 184 -14.26 -19.95 10.97
CA LEU A 184 -13.35 -18.84 10.63
C LEU A 184 -14.08 -17.67 9.99
N LYS A 185 -15.02 -17.92 9.08
CA LYS A 185 -15.86 -16.89 8.48
C LYS A 185 -16.69 -16.14 9.53
N GLU A 186 -17.27 -16.86 10.47
CA GLU A 186 -18.02 -16.28 11.58
C GLU A 186 -17.13 -15.40 12.47
N ILE A 187 -15.96 -15.88 12.87
CA ILE A 187 -14.98 -15.11 13.66
C ILE A 187 -14.61 -13.79 12.94
N VAL A 188 -14.31 -13.86 11.65
CA VAL A 188 -13.94 -12.68 10.86
C VAL A 188 -15.11 -11.71 10.71
N SER A 189 -16.34 -12.23 10.55
CA SER A 189 -17.55 -11.41 10.49
C SER A 189 -17.82 -10.69 11.81
N ILE A 190 -17.63 -11.35 12.95
CA ILE A 190 -17.75 -10.72 14.28
C ILE A 190 -16.65 -9.68 14.50
N LEU A 191 -15.42 -10.00 14.08
CA LEU A 191 -14.27 -9.10 14.24
C LEU A 191 -14.51 -7.74 13.59
N LYS A 192 -14.99 -7.72 12.34
CA LYS A 192 -15.18 -6.48 11.57
C LYS A 192 -16.14 -5.48 12.21
N ASP A 193 -17.10 -5.97 13.01
CA ASP A 193 -18.13 -5.16 13.69
C ASP A 193 -17.75 -4.83 15.14
N SER A 194 -16.59 -5.30 15.61
CA SER A 194 -16.15 -5.09 16.98
C SER A 194 -15.59 -3.68 17.20
N SER A 195 -15.83 -3.13 18.41
CA SER A 195 -15.24 -1.86 18.82
C SER A 195 -13.71 -1.87 18.82
N HIS A 196 -13.09 -3.01 19.13
CA HIS A 196 -11.64 -3.17 19.08
C HIS A 196 -11.11 -3.02 17.65
N TRP A 197 -11.83 -3.56 16.66
CA TRP A 197 -11.45 -3.40 15.26
C TRP A 197 -11.54 -1.93 14.82
N GLN A 198 -12.61 -1.23 15.18
CA GLN A 198 -12.74 0.20 14.88
C GLN A 198 -11.60 1.02 15.47
N ILE A 199 -11.19 0.74 16.72
CA ILE A 199 -10.04 1.39 17.35
C ILE A 199 -8.75 1.17 16.53
N GLN A 200 -8.53 -0.04 15.97
CA GLN A 200 -7.36 -0.30 15.14
C GLN A 200 -7.43 0.42 13.79
N LEU A 201 -8.60 0.46 13.15
CA LEU A 201 -8.79 1.22 11.92
C LEU A 201 -8.40 2.70 12.12
N ASP A 202 -8.90 3.33 13.18
CA ASP A 202 -8.62 4.73 13.49
C ASP A 202 -7.15 4.96 13.87
N ARG A 203 -6.57 4.02 14.64
CA ARG A 203 -5.18 4.08 15.07
C ARG A 203 -4.20 4.10 13.91
N TYR A 204 -4.44 3.24 12.92
CA TYR A 204 -3.56 3.07 11.76
C TYR A 204 -4.04 3.85 10.53
N GLY A 205 -5.18 4.53 10.57
CA GLY A 205 -5.75 5.20 9.41
C GLY A 205 -6.13 4.25 8.27
N TRP A 206 -6.38 2.98 8.60
CA TRP A 206 -6.82 2.00 7.62
C TRP A 206 -8.26 2.26 7.20
N THR A 207 -8.53 2.05 5.92
CA THR A 207 -9.89 2.14 5.39
C THR A 207 -10.58 0.78 5.49
N PRO A 208 -11.77 0.69 6.11
CA PRO A 208 -12.58 -0.53 6.11
C PRO A 208 -12.81 -1.02 4.68
N PHE A 209 -12.57 -2.30 4.44
CA PHE A 209 -12.76 -2.93 3.14
C PHE A 209 -13.15 -4.39 3.33
N TYR A 210 -14.34 -4.60 3.89
CA TYR A 210 -14.84 -5.94 4.10
C TYR A 210 -15.43 -6.51 2.80
N LEU A 211 -14.84 -7.62 2.36
CA LEU A 211 -15.39 -8.49 1.33
C LEU A 211 -15.50 -9.89 1.89
N ASN A 212 -16.66 -10.53 1.76
CA ASN A 212 -16.80 -11.93 2.11
C ASN A 212 -16.01 -12.85 1.16
N GLU A 213 -16.04 -14.17 1.41
CA GLU A 213 -15.29 -15.14 0.62
C GLU A 213 -15.51 -15.00 -0.89
N ILE A 214 -16.78 -14.90 -1.33
CA ILE A 214 -17.15 -14.87 -2.75
C ILE A 214 -16.69 -13.53 -3.38
N GLU A 215 -16.99 -12.44 -2.70
CA GLU A 215 -16.60 -11.08 -3.14
C GLU A 215 -15.08 -10.95 -3.18
N PHE A 216 -14.38 -11.46 -2.16
CA PHE A 216 -12.92 -11.40 -2.10
C PHE A 216 -12.27 -12.24 -3.19
N LYS A 217 -12.78 -13.42 -3.51
CA LYS A 217 -12.30 -14.24 -4.62
C LYS A 217 -12.44 -13.52 -5.97
N ASN A 218 -13.59 -12.89 -6.21
CA ASN A 218 -13.80 -12.09 -7.42
C ASN A 218 -12.85 -10.90 -7.47
N PHE A 219 -12.71 -10.18 -6.36
CA PHE A 219 -11.77 -9.07 -6.23
C PHE A 219 -10.33 -9.47 -6.54
N LEU A 220 -9.85 -10.61 -6.02
CA LEU A 220 -8.49 -11.11 -6.27
C LEU A 220 -8.24 -11.36 -7.75
N ARG A 221 -9.22 -11.98 -8.45
CA ARG A 221 -9.13 -12.22 -9.89
C ARG A 221 -9.03 -10.90 -10.68
N ASP A 222 -9.87 -9.93 -10.34
CA ASP A 222 -9.90 -8.64 -11.03
C ASP A 222 -8.64 -7.82 -10.73
N GLN A 223 -8.15 -7.88 -9.46
CA GLN A 223 -6.90 -7.26 -9.06
C GLN A 223 -5.67 -7.90 -9.74
N GLU A 224 -5.67 -9.21 -9.93
CA GLU A 224 -4.58 -9.88 -10.66
C GLU A 224 -4.51 -9.36 -12.10
N ALA A 225 -5.64 -9.27 -12.81
CA ALA A 225 -5.69 -8.75 -14.17
C ALA A 225 -5.18 -7.31 -14.24
N GLN A 226 -5.69 -6.42 -13.38
CA GLN A 226 -5.25 -5.01 -13.31
C GLN A 226 -3.78 -4.88 -12.97
N MET A 227 -3.27 -5.69 -12.03
CA MET A 227 -1.87 -5.65 -11.63
C MET A 227 -0.96 -6.13 -12.75
N ARG A 228 -1.35 -7.15 -13.50
CA ARG A 228 -0.62 -7.63 -14.68
C ARG A 228 -0.49 -6.53 -15.74
N GLU A 229 -1.59 -5.86 -16.07
CA GLU A 229 -1.58 -4.70 -16.99
C GLU A 229 -0.65 -3.58 -16.47
N THR A 230 -0.72 -3.28 -15.18
CA THR A 230 0.13 -2.27 -14.54
C THR A 230 1.61 -2.63 -14.64
N LEU A 231 1.98 -3.88 -14.36
CA LEU A 231 3.37 -4.35 -14.42
C LEU A 231 3.92 -4.32 -15.85
N ILE A 232 3.11 -4.70 -16.85
CA ILE A 232 3.47 -4.59 -18.28
C ILE A 232 3.71 -3.13 -18.65
N LYS A 233 2.76 -2.23 -18.31
CA LYS A 233 2.85 -0.79 -18.59
C LYS A 233 4.11 -0.16 -17.99
N LEU A 234 4.45 -0.55 -16.77
CA LEU A 234 5.65 -0.09 -16.06
C LEU A 234 6.94 -0.84 -16.49
N LYS A 235 6.86 -1.80 -17.40
CA LYS A 235 7.98 -2.64 -17.85
C LYS A 235 8.66 -3.39 -16.71
N MET A 236 7.86 -3.94 -15.79
CA MET A 236 8.31 -4.72 -14.64
C MET A 236 8.12 -6.23 -14.81
N ILE A 237 7.48 -6.63 -15.90
CA ILE A 237 7.40 -7.98 -16.47
C ILE A 237 7.46 -7.88 -17.98
#